data_a252f8addb98a27d16bf8aef9859558e
#
_entry.id   a252f8addb98a27d16bf8aef9859558e
#
_cell.length_a   1.000
_cell.length_b   1.000
_cell.length_c   1.000
_cell.angle_alpha   90.00
_cell.angle_beta   90.00
_cell.angle_gamma   90.00
#
_symmetry.space_group_name_H-M   'P 1'
#
loop_
_entity.id
_entity.type
_entity.pdbx_description
1 polymer ?
#
loop_
_entity_poly.entity_id
_entity_poly.type
_entity_poly.pdbx_seq_one_letter_code
_entity_poly.pdbx_strand_id
1 'polypeptide(L)'
;MCSSFKASLAGLILQRVDRRQDDLATPIAYGPADVADWYAPVAKANLAKGVMTVGEMCAAAVQHSDNTCASLLLTRVGGPSALTAFWRRLGDGVSRLDDPEPYLNRTPLGGVRDTTTPRAMAATLETLTLGDVLSAGARRTFTGWLVGNTTGDNRLRAGLPAAWITGDKTGNNGADAAGDIAVTWATPATPIIIAAYTRGGSPSPAQIETVFREIGRLAAGGLA
;
A
#
# COMPACT_ATOMS: atom_id res chain seq x y z
N MET A 1 -8.59 -2.54 -6.05
CA MET A 1 -7.72 -1.80 -5.09
C MET A 1 -6.29 -1.60 -5.60
N CYS A 2 -5.86 -2.37 -6.58
CA CYS A 2 -4.51 -2.34 -7.14
C CYS A 2 -3.44 -2.40 -6.01
N SER A 3 -2.30 -1.79 -6.22
CA SER A 3 -1.16 -1.86 -5.28
C SER A 3 -1.38 -1.22 -3.90
N SER A 4 -2.54 -0.62 -3.59
CA SER A 4 -2.79 -0.11 -2.23
C SER A 4 -2.81 -1.23 -1.17
N PHE A 5 -3.10 -2.49 -1.56
CA PHE A 5 -3.02 -3.66 -0.67
C PHE A 5 -1.64 -3.87 -0.05
N LYS A 6 -0.57 -3.38 -0.69
CA LYS A 6 0.82 -3.56 -0.22
C LYS A 6 1.06 -2.89 1.13
N ALA A 7 0.34 -1.82 1.45
CA ALA A 7 0.34 -1.26 2.80
C ALA A 7 -0.19 -2.27 3.83
N SER A 8 -1.35 -2.88 3.56
CA SER A 8 -1.91 -3.90 4.45
C SER A 8 -1.03 -5.14 4.57
N LEU A 9 -0.36 -5.55 3.47
CA LEU A 9 0.59 -6.67 3.47
C LEU A 9 1.78 -6.38 4.40
N ALA A 10 2.38 -5.19 4.29
CA ALA A 10 3.46 -4.76 5.18
C ALA A 10 2.99 -4.70 6.65
N GLY A 11 1.77 -4.21 6.90
CA GLY A 11 1.14 -4.21 8.21
C GLY A 11 0.96 -5.63 8.78
N LEU A 12 0.53 -6.60 7.97
CA LEU A 12 0.42 -8.01 8.37
C LEU A 12 1.80 -8.58 8.75
N ILE A 13 2.83 -8.30 7.96
CA ILE A 13 4.18 -8.78 8.27
C ILE A 13 4.67 -8.17 9.59
N LEU A 14 4.50 -6.88 9.81
CA LEU A 14 4.89 -6.24 11.06
C LEU A 14 4.12 -6.80 12.27
N GLN A 15 2.83 -7.11 12.12
CA GLN A 15 2.07 -7.79 13.16
C GLN A 15 2.64 -9.18 13.48
N ARG A 16 3.07 -9.94 12.45
CA ARG A 16 3.73 -11.24 12.63
C ARG A 16 5.08 -11.09 13.34
N VAL A 17 5.84 -10.05 13.04
CA VAL A 17 7.10 -9.72 13.74
C VAL A 17 6.84 -9.42 15.21
N ASP A 18 5.85 -8.58 15.52
CA ASP A 18 5.46 -8.29 16.91
C ASP A 18 5.07 -9.56 17.68
N ARG A 19 4.48 -10.54 16.98
CA ARG A 19 4.10 -11.85 17.54
C ARG A 19 5.22 -12.89 17.51
N ARG A 20 6.43 -12.52 17.08
CA ARG A 20 7.58 -13.44 16.92
C ARG A 20 7.30 -14.60 15.93
N GLN A 21 6.44 -14.38 14.97
CA GLN A 21 6.11 -15.30 13.88
C GLN A 21 6.86 -15.01 12.60
N ASP A 22 7.58 -13.88 12.57
CA ASP A 22 8.41 -13.43 11.46
C ASP A 22 9.56 -12.55 11.98
N ASP A 23 10.55 -12.26 11.11
CA ASP A 23 11.66 -11.37 11.42
C ASP A 23 12.01 -10.54 10.17
N LEU A 24 12.11 -9.22 10.33
CA LEU A 24 12.48 -8.31 9.24
C LEU A 24 13.89 -8.56 8.70
N ALA A 25 14.78 -9.15 9.48
CA ALA A 25 16.13 -9.49 9.06
C ALA A 25 16.21 -10.81 8.26
N THR A 26 15.13 -11.60 8.20
CA THR A 26 15.13 -12.87 7.46
C THR A 26 15.42 -12.64 5.97
N PRO A 27 16.46 -13.28 5.40
CA PRO A 27 16.75 -13.18 3.97
C PRO A 27 15.77 -14.00 3.14
N ILE A 28 15.35 -13.45 2.00
CA ILE A 28 14.54 -14.11 0.97
C ILE A 28 15.35 -14.11 -0.32
N ALA A 29 15.70 -15.30 -0.79
CA ALA A 29 16.34 -15.46 -2.10
C ALA A 29 15.32 -15.32 -3.22
N TYR A 30 15.73 -14.73 -4.33
CA TYR A 30 14.94 -14.60 -5.55
C TYR A 30 15.85 -14.55 -6.78
N GLY A 31 15.29 -14.77 -7.95
CA GLY A 31 16.05 -14.83 -9.19
C GLY A 31 15.33 -14.18 -10.37
N PRO A 32 15.89 -14.32 -11.59
CA PRO A 32 15.32 -13.74 -12.81
C PRO A 32 13.86 -14.12 -13.05
N ALA A 33 13.47 -15.35 -12.69
CA ALA A 33 12.10 -15.85 -12.87
C ALA A 33 11.08 -15.09 -11.98
N ASP A 34 11.50 -14.61 -10.80
CA ASP A 34 10.64 -13.86 -9.89
C ASP A 34 10.43 -12.41 -10.32
N VAL A 35 11.37 -11.89 -11.11
CA VAL A 35 11.36 -10.47 -11.53
C VAL A 35 10.60 -10.27 -12.84
N ALA A 36 10.65 -11.20 -13.78
CA ALA A 36 9.97 -11.21 -15.07
C ALA A 36 9.80 -9.80 -15.70
N ASP A 37 8.71 -9.56 -16.43
CA ASP A 37 8.39 -8.25 -17.04
C ASP A 37 7.61 -7.32 -16.09
N TRP A 38 7.67 -7.57 -14.79
CA TRP A 38 6.91 -6.82 -13.81
C TRP A 38 7.53 -5.46 -13.47
N TYR A 39 6.69 -4.55 -13.00
CA TYR A 39 7.19 -3.34 -12.37
C TYR A 39 7.83 -3.71 -11.01
N ALA A 40 9.14 -3.83 -11.00
CA ALA A 40 9.91 -4.27 -9.85
C ALA A 40 11.26 -3.51 -9.79
N PRO A 41 11.24 -2.18 -9.57
CA PRO A 41 12.45 -1.36 -9.70
C PRO A 41 13.55 -1.74 -8.70
N VAL A 42 13.18 -2.06 -7.47
CA VAL A 42 14.13 -2.39 -6.40
C VAL A 42 14.64 -3.82 -6.55
N ALA A 43 13.76 -4.78 -6.80
CA ALA A 43 14.17 -6.18 -7.02
C ALA A 43 15.06 -6.30 -8.26
N LYS A 44 14.77 -5.58 -9.35
CA LYS A 44 15.63 -5.52 -10.54
C LYS A 44 17.01 -4.96 -10.23
N ALA A 45 17.08 -3.86 -9.49
CA ALA A 45 18.35 -3.24 -9.10
C ALA A 45 19.21 -4.13 -8.20
N ASN A 46 18.60 -5.01 -7.41
CA ASN A 46 19.28 -5.92 -6.49
C ASN A 46 19.40 -7.35 -7.05
N LEU A 47 19.03 -7.61 -8.30
CA LEU A 47 18.99 -8.96 -8.88
C LEU A 47 20.36 -9.66 -8.85
N ALA A 48 21.45 -8.91 -9.00
CA ALA A 48 22.80 -9.49 -8.94
C ALA A 48 23.15 -10.06 -7.56
N LYS A 49 22.55 -9.53 -6.47
CA LYS A 49 22.69 -10.11 -5.13
C LYS A 49 21.80 -11.35 -4.96
N GLY A 50 20.66 -11.40 -5.64
CA GLY A 50 19.68 -12.49 -5.58
C GLY A 50 19.04 -12.71 -4.20
N VAL A 51 19.15 -11.74 -3.31
CA VAL A 51 18.62 -11.83 -1.94
C VAL A 51 18.28 -10.43 -1.40
N MET A 52 17.17 -10.32 -0.71
CA MET A 52 16.75 -9.16 0.10
C MET A 52 16.12 -9.65 1.40
N THR A 53 16.22 -8.87 2.46
CA THR A 53 15.51 -9.18 3.71
C THR A 53 14.02 -8.91 3.60
N VAL A 54 13.23 -9.52 4.49
CA VAL A 54 11.78 -9.24 4.62
C VAL A 54 11.53 -7.74 4.80
N GLY A 55 12.34 -7.06 5.61
CA GLY A 55 12.22 -5.61 5.84
C GLY A 55 12.49 -4.78 4.59
N GLU A 56 13.57 -5.10 3.85
CA GLU A 56 13.88 -4.46 2.57
C GLU A 56 12.78 -4.66 1.54
N MET A 57 12.21 -5.86 1.47
CA MET A 57 11.10 -6.14 0.56
C MET A 57 9.81 -5.39 0.97
N CYS A 58 9.51 -5.28 2.27
CA CYS A 58 8.39 -4.46 2.75
C CYS A 58 8.57 -2.98 2.37
N ALA A 59 9.75 -2.42 2.61
CA ALA A 59 10.08 -1.06 2.21
C ALA A 59 9.91 -0.88 0.69
N ALA A 60 10.47 -1.77 -0.12
CA ALA A 60 10.37 -1.72 -1.58
C ALA A 60 8.92 -1.81 -2.07
N ALA A 61 8.11 -2.70 -1.48
CA ALA A 61 6.71 -2.87 -1.83
C ALA A 61 5.88 -1.63 -1.51
N VAL A 62 6.15 -0.96 -0.38
CA VAL A 62 5.42 0.25 0.03
C VAL A 62 5.94 1.48 -0.69
N GLN A 63 7.25 1.73 -0.65
CA GLN A 63 7.86 2.98 -1.12
C GLN A 63 7.95 3.08 -2.65
N HIS A 64 8.19 1.96 -3.32
CA HIS A 64 8.39 1.90 -4.77
C HIS A 64 7.34 1.07 -5.49
N SER A 65 6.36 0.55 -4.75
CA SER A 65 5.32 -0.32 -5.31
C SER A 65 5.87 -1.57 -6.04
N ASP A 66 7.02 -2.10 -5.62
CA ASP A 66 7.69 -3.24 -6.22
C ASP A 66 6.80 -4.50 -6.20
N ASN A 67 6.49 -5.04 -7.39
CA ASN A 67 5.59 -6.18 -7.52
C ASN A 67 6.25 -7.51 -7.14
N THR A 68 7.52 -7.68 -7.45
CA THR A 68 8.27 -8.88 -7.06
C THR A 68 8.37 -9.00 -5.55
N CYS A 69 8.78 -7.93 -4.87
CA CYS A 69 8.84 -7.89 -3.43
C CYS A 69 7.46 -8.18 -2.80
N ALA A 70 6.40 -7.56 -3.32
CA ALA A 70 5.04 -7.81 -2.84
C ALA A 70 4.59 -9.26 -3.05
N SER A 71 4.90 -9.88 -4.18
CA SER A 71 4.53 -11.27 -4.48
C SER A 71 5.24 -12.27 -3.59
N LEU A 72 6.54 -12.09 -3.37
CA LEU A 72 7.32 -12.93 -2.47
C LEU A 72 6.83 -12.82 -1.02
N LEU A 73 6.55 -11.60 -0.56
CA LEU A 73 5.97 -11.36 0.76
C LEU A 73 4.55 -11.94 0.89
N LEU A 74 3.73 -11.82 -0.14
CA LEU A 74 2.37 -12.39 -0.16
C LEU A 74 2.42 -13.91 -0.05
N THR A 75 3.32 -14.56 -0.80
CA THR A 75 3.56 -16.00 -0.70
C THR A 75 4.00 -16.39 0.71
N ARG A 76 4.92 -15.62 1.32
CA ARG A 76 5.43 -15.86 2.68
C ARG A 76 4.33 -15.84 3.74
N VAL A 77 3.33 -14.99 3.61
CA VAL A 77 2.23 -14.91 4.59
C VAL A 77 1.11 -15.92 4.34
N GLY A 78 1.15 -16.69 3.25
CA GLY A 78 0.15 -17.70 2.90
C GLY A 78 -0.82 -17.27 1.79
N GLY A 79 -0.43 -16.30 0.97
CA GLY A 79 -1.15 -15.90 -0.24
C GLY A 79 -2.29 -14.90 -0.01
N PRO A 80 -3.09 -14.65 -1.06
CA PRO A 80 -4.18 -13.68 -1.04
C PRO A 80 -5.20 -13.92 0.07
N SER A 81 -5.54 -15.18 0.34
CA SER A 81 -6.50 -15.55 1.38
C SER A 81 -6.05 -15.17 2.79
N ALA A 82 -4.74 -15.24 3.06
CA ALA A 82 -4.18 -14.86 4.35
C ALA A 82 -4.29 -13.34 4.58
N LEU A 83 -4.10 -12.53 3.53
CA LEU A 83 -4.31 -11.09 3.61
C LEU A 83 -5.79 -10.75 3.77
N THR A 84 -6.68 -11.44 3.07
CA THR A 84 -8.13 -11.30 3.25
C THR A 84 -8.53 -11.65 4.69
N ALA A 85 -8.01 -12.74 5.26
CA ALA A 85 -8.24 -13.10 6.65
C ALA A 85 -7.67 -12.06 7.63
N PHE A 86 -6.56 -11.40 7.30
CA PHE A 86 -6.03 -10.29 8.08
C PHE A 86 -7.02 -9.13 8.16
N TRP A 87 -7.56 -8.67 7.03
CA TRP A 87 -8.58 -7.62 7.01
C TRP A 87 -9.80 -8.00 7.87
N ARG A 88 -10.27 -9.26 7.80
CA ARG A 88 -11.39 -9.73 8.65
C ARG A 88 -11.06 -9.57 10.14
N ARG A 89 -9.82 -9.89 10.55
CA ARG A 89 -9.39 -9.71 11.95
C ARG A 89 -9.30 -8.23 12.37
N LEU A 90 -9.11 -7.31 11.42
CA LEU A 90 -9.16 -5.86 11.66
C LEU A 90 -10.59 -5.29 11.65
N GLY A 91 -11.60 -6.13 11.43
CA GLY A 91 -13.00 -5.69 11.33
C GLY A 91 -13.44 -5.26 9.91
N ASP A 92 -12.55 -5.35 8.92
CA ASP A 92 -12.88 -5.06 7.53
C ASP A 92 -13.56 -6.27 6.87
N GLY A 93 -14.88 -6.24 6.81
CA GLY A 93 -15.71 -7.26 6.16
C GLY A 93 -15.77 -7.15 4.63
N VAL A 94 -15.19 -6.11 4.04
CA VAL A 94 -15.36 -5.74 2.63
C VAL A 94 -14.16 -6.08 1.77
N SER A 95 -12.96 -5.64 2.17
CA SER A 95 -11.74 -5.83 1.38
C SER A 95 -11.44 -7.29 1.16
N ARG A 96 -11.07 -7.64 -0.06
CA ARG A 96 -10.68 -9.00 -0.43
C ARG A 96 -9.57 -8.98 -1.48
N LEU A 97 -8.61 -9.85 -1.32
CA LEU A 97 -7.61 -10.20 -2.32
C LEU A 97 -7.85 -11.65 -2.73
N ASP A 98 -7.98 -11.89 -4.01
CA ASP A 98 -8.29 -13.19 -4.59
C ASP A 98 -7.14 -13.69 -5.46
N ASP A 99 -6.48 -12.76 -6.14
CA ASP A 99 -5.43 -13.05 -7.10
C ASP A 99 -4.09 -12.42 -6.67
N PRO A 100 -2.95 -13.03 -7.01
CA PRO A 100 -1.63 -12.41 -6.85
C PRO A 100 -1.38 -11.35 -7.94
N GLU A 101 -0.28 -10.57 -7.81
CA GLU A 101 0.23 -9.75 -8.90
C GLU A 101 0.58 -10.65 -10.12
N PRO A 102 0.37 -10.20 -11.35
CA PRO A 102 -0.32 -8.98 -11.76
C PRO A 102 -1.84 -9.15 -11.95
N TYR A 103 -2.37 -10.32 -11.65
CA TYR A 103 -3.76 -10.73 -11.99
C TYR A 103 -4.80 -9.93 -11.21
N LEU A 104 -4.51 -9.51 -9.99
CA LEU A 104 -5.39 -8.67 -9.15
C LEU A 104 -5.79 -7.34 -9.82
N ASN A 105 -5.06 -6.92 -10.86
CA ASN A 105 -5.33 -5.69 -11.60
C ASN A 105 -6.31 -5.88 -12.78
N ARG A 106 -6.80 -7.09 -13.01
CA ARG A 106 -7.63 -7.47 -14.16
C ARG A 106 -9.12 -7.56 -13.86
N THR A 107 -9.54 -7.25 -12.64
CA THR A 107 -10.96 -7.29 -12.27
C THR A 107 -11.78 -6.39 -13.19
N PRO A 108 -12.82 -6.88 -13.86
CA PRO A 108 -13.66 -6.07 -14.74
C PRO A 108 -14.49 -5.07 -13.93
N LEU A 109 -15.00 -4.04 -14.60
CA LEU A 109 -15.93 -3.09 -13.98
C LEU A 109 -17.18 -3.84 -13.47
N GLY A 110 -17.56 -3.58 -12.22
CA GLY A 110 -18.65 -4.30 -11.55
C GLY A 110 -18.23 -5.64 -10.92
N GLY A 111 -17.00 -6.12 -11.17
CA GLY A 111 -16.45 -7.29 -10.50
C GLY A 111 -16.14 -7.03 -9.02
N VAL A 112 -16.17 -8.10 -8.22
CA VAL A 112 -15.96 -8.01 -6.76
C VAL A 112 -14.61 -8.59 -6.31
N ARG A 113 -13.87 -9.26 -7.20
CA ARG A 113 -12.54 -9.81 -6.87
C ARG A 113 -11.54 -8.68 -6.72
N ASP A 114 -10.59 -8.82 -5.80
CA ASP A 114 -9.48 -7.87 -5.59
C ASP A 114 -9.96 -6.44 -5.33
N THR A 115 -11.06 -6.29 -4.58
CA THR A 115 -11.71 -5.01 -4.34
C THR A 115 -11.64 -4.58 -2.88
N THR A 116 -11.87 -3.31 -2.69
CA THR A 116 -12.08 -2.64 -1.41
C THR A 116 -13.06 -1.47 -1.60
N THR A 117 -13.40 -0.79 -0.53
CA THR A 117 -14.04 0.52 -0.58
C THR A 117 -13.14 1.57 0.08
N PRO A 118 -13.28 2.87 -0.26
CA PRO A 118 -12.54 3.93 0.43
C PRO A 118 -12.68 3.85 1.94
N ARG A 119 -13.90 3.66 2.45
CA ARG A 119 -14.18 3.55 3.89
C ARG A 119 -13.45 2.38 4.55
N ALA A 120 -13.49 1.19 3.95
CA ALA A 120 -12.85 0.00 4.51
C ALA A 120 -11.33 0.15 4.55
N MET A 121 -10.73 0.65 3.48
CA MET A 121 -9.29 0.84 3.44
C MET A 121 -8.82 2.00 4.34
N ALA A 122 -9.61 3.06 4.47
CA ALA A 122 -9.33 4.13 5.44
C ALA A 122 -9.31 3.59 6.88
N ALA A 123 -10.32 2.80 7.28
CA ALA A 123 -10.37 2.19 8.61
C ALA A 123 -9.20 1.23 8.84
N THR A 124 -8.81 0.43 7.82
CA THR A 124 -7.62 -0.42 7.90
C THR A 124 -6.35 0.40 8.09
N LEU A 125 -6.17 1.47 7.32
CA LEU A 125 -4.99 2.34 7.43
C LEU A 125 -4.94 3.03 8.80
N GLU A 126 -6.08 3.54 9.29
CA GLU A 126 -6.22 4.11 10.63
C GLU A 126 -5.78 3.12 11.72
N THR A 127 -6.32 1.90 11.67
CA THR A 127 -5.98 0.82 12.61
C THR A 127 -4.49 0.50 12.62
N LEU A 128 -3.83 0.51 11.46
CA LEU A 128 -2.40 0.20 11.34
C LEU A 128 -1.48 1.36 11.73
N THR A 129 -1.92 2.61 11.53
CA THR A 129 -1.09 3.80 11.77
C THR A 129 -1.33 4.44 13.12
N LEU A 130 -2.55 4.36 13.65
CA LEU A 130 -2.99 5.07 14.86
C LEU A 130 -3.49 4.13 15.97
N GLY A 131 -3.95 2.92 15.62
CA GLY A 131 -4.44 1.93 16.56
C GLY A 131 -3.32 1.14 17.27
N ASP A 132 -3.70 0.10 17.99
CA ASP A 132 -2.86 -0.74 18.84
C ASP A 132 -2.56 -2.14 18.25
N VAL A 133 -2.96 -2.38 17.01
CA VAL A 133 -2.72 -3.64 16.28
C VAL A 133 -1.23 -3.91 16.05
N LEU A 134 -0.44 -2.84 15.93
CA LEU A 134 1.02 -2.87 15.86
C LEU A 134 1.63 -2.26 17.12
N SER A 135 2.76 -2.83 17.57
CA SER A 135 3.57 -2.20 18.62
C SER A 135 4.00 -0.79 18.19
N ALA A 136 4.36 0.05 19.15
CA ALA A 136 4.84 1.40 18.85
C ALA A 136 6.07 1.40 17.91
N GLY A 137 6.94 0.39 18.01
CA GLY A 137 8.09 0.19 17.13
C GLY A 137 7.66 -0.15 15.70
N ALA A 138 6.82 -1.17 15.54
CA ALA A 138 6.31 -1.62 14.26
C ALA A 138 5.50 -0.50 13.56
N ARG A 139 4.68 0.23 14.31
CA ARG A 139 3.91 1.36 13.80
C ARG A 139 4.79 2.49 13.29
N ARG A 140 5.87 2.83 13.99
CA ARG A 140 6.87 3.81 13.49
C ARG A 140 7.54 3.33 12.20
N THR A 141 7.92 2.06 12.13
CA THR A 141 8.49 1.46 10.91
C THR A 141 7.50 1.52 9.75
N PHE A 142 6.26 1.12 9.98
CA PHE A 142 5.19 1.16 8.98
C PHE A 142 4.95 2.57 8.46
N THR A 143 4.78 3.53 9.36
CA THR A 143 4.59 4.95 9.01
C THR A 143 5.80 5.50 8.26
N GLY A 144 7.02 5.15 8.68
CA GLY A 144 8.24 5.53 7.96
C GLY A 144 8.28 5.03 6.51
N TRP A 145 7.83 3.81 6.26
CA TRP A 145 7.71 3.31 4.87
C TRP A 145 6.67 4.08 4.06
N LEU A 146 5.51 4.42 4.65
CA LEU A 146 4.49 5.22 3.97
C LEU A 146 4.99 6.64 3.66
N VAL A 147 5.66 7.29 4.60
CA VAL A 147 6.24 8.64 4.40
C VAL A 147 7.32 8.63 3.32
N GLY A 148 8.12 7.57 3.25
CA GLY A 148 9.13 7.36 2.22
C GLY A 148 8.60 6.92 0.85
N ASN A 149 7.27 6.84 0.64
CA ASN A 149 6.71 6.49 -0.66
C ASN A 149 7.07 7.53 -1.71
N THR A 150 7.52 7.07 -2.88
CA THR A 150 7.94 7.91 -4.02
C THR A 150 6.93 7.87 -5.18
N THR A 151 5.86 7.10 -5.04
CA THR A 151 4.88 6.92 -6.12
C THR A 151 3.65 7.83 -5.98
N GLY A 152 3.55 8.57 -4.86
CA GLY A 152 2.41 9.42 -4.51
C GLY A 152 2.66 10.93 -4.65
N ASP A 153 3.86 11.35 -5.05
CA ASP A 153 4.27 12.76 -5.05
C ASP A 153 3.35 13.69 -5.86
N ASN A 154 2.69 13.16 -6.91
CA ASN A 154 1.77 13.91 -7.75
C ASN A 154 0.27 13.67 -7.41
N ARG A 155 -0.04 12.88 -6.36
CA ARG A 155 -1.41 12.51 -6.01
C ARG A 155 -1.93 13.25 -4.77
N LEU A 156 -2.50 12.56 -3.79
CA LEU A 156 -3.05 13.19 -2.58
C LEU A 156 -2.05 14.13 -1.94
N ARG A 157 -0.79 13.69 -1.81
CA ARG A 157 0.30 14.47 -1.21
C ARG A 157 0.49 15.82 -1.87
N ALA A 158 0.38 15.91 -3.20
CA ALA A 158 0.54 17.16 -3.96
C ALA A 158 -0.55 18.20 -3.68
N GLY A 159 -1.69 17.79 -3.13
CA GLY A 159 -2.79 18.68 -2.77
C GLY A 159 -2.79 19.09 -1.30
N LEU A 160 -1.97 18.46 -0.48
CA LEU A 160 -1.85 18.72 0.96
C LEU A 160 -0.80 19.82 1.21
N PRO A 161 -0.91 20.61 2.29
CA PRO A 161 0.11 21.58 2.64
C PRO A 161 1.50 20.95 2.80
N ALA A 162 2.52 21.54 2.21
CA ALA A 162 3.89 21.02 2.22
C ALA A 162 4.50 20.88 3.64
N ALA A 163 3.96 21.61 4.61
CA ALA A 163 4.37 21.52 6.01
C ALA A 163 3.79 20.28 6.72
N TRP A 164 2.81 19.59 6.13
CA TRP A 164 2.23 18.39 6.72
C TRP A 164 3.10 17.17 6.43
N ILE A 165 3.26 16.30 7.42
CA ILE A 165 3.91 15.02 7.21
C ILE A 165 2.86 14.07 6.61
N THR A 166 3.11 13.55 5.42
CA THR A 166 2.19 12.64 4.72
C THR A 166 2.87 11.33 4.37
N GLY A 167 2.27 10.23 4.79
CA GLY A 167 2.60 8.89 4.34
C GLY A 167 1.48 8.33 3.50
N ASP A 168 1.77 7.76 2.32
CA ASP A 168 0.76 7.27 1.41
C ASP A 168 1.15 5.96 0.73
N LYS A 169 0.15 5.29 0.12
CA LYS A 169 0.36 4.16 -0.79
C LYS A 169 -0.57 4.25 -1.97
N THR A 170 0.01 4.33 -3.14
CA THR A 170 -0.72 4.39 -4.40
C THR A 170 -1.08 3.01 -4.94
N GLY A 171 -2.02 3.01 -5.89
CA GLY A 171 -2.32 1.87 -6.74
C GLY A 171 -2.84 2.31 -8.10
N ASN A 172 -2.55 1.55 -9.15
CA ASN A 172 -3.19 1.69 -10.45
C ASN A 172 -3.08 0.37 -11.24
N ASN A 173 -3.94 0.21 -12.26
CA ASN A 173 -3.88 -0.92 -13.17
C ASN A 173 -3.30 -0.54 -14.55
N GLY A 174 -2.78 0.66 -14.69
CA GLY A 174 -2.25 1.17 -15.96
C GLY A 174 -3.31 1.54 -17.00
N ALA A 175 -4.59 1.51 -16.65
CA ALA A 175 -5.70 1.78 -17.56
C ALA A 175 -6.76 2.71 -16.93
N ASP A 176 -7.73 2.15 -16.23
CA ASP A 176 -8.93 2.85 -15.79
C ASP A 176 -9.13 2.89 -14.26
N ALA A 177 -8.27 2.23 -13.50
CA ALA A 177 -8.40 2.17 -12.05
C ALA A 177 -7.16 2.75 -11.36
N ALA A 178 -7.39 3.67 -10.46
CA ALA A 178 -6.35 4.23 -9.61
C ALA A 178 -6.86 4.39 -8.17
N GLY A 179 -5.91 4.39 -7.23
CA GLY A 179 -6.18 4.63 -5.83
C GLY A 179 -5.00 5.31 -5.15
N ASP A 180 -5.29 6.00 -4.06
CA ASP A 180 -4.30 6.50 -3.16
C ASP A 180 -4.87 6.51 -1.75
N ILE A 181 -4.13 5.99 -0.79
CA ILE A 181 -4.49 5.97 0.63
C ILE A 181 -3.39 6.66 1.41
N ALA A 182 -3.75 7.59 2.27
CA ALA A 182 -2.80 8.41 3.00
C ALA A 182 -3.17 8.56 4.47
N VAL A 183 -2.14 8.63 5.32
CA VAL A 183 -2.19 9.21 6.64
C VAL A 183 -1.37 10.49 6.62
N THR A 184 -1.93 11.59 7.09
CA THR A 184 -1.25 12.88 7.12
C THR A 184 -1.44 13.57 8.47
N TRP A 185 -0.44 14.33 8.90
CA TRP A 185 -0.44 15.05 10.16
C TRP A 185 -0.26 16.54 9.90
N ALA A 186 -1.32 17.32 10.15
CA ALA A 186 -1.25 18.78 10.19
C ALA A 186 -0.44 19.24 11.41
N THR A 187 -0.63 18.55 12.54
CA THR A 187 0.19 18.60 13.75
C THR A 187 0.35 17.16 14.29
N PRO A 188 1.31 16.88 15.18
CA PRO A 188 1.44 15.54 15.76
C PRO A 188 0.16 15.01 16.43
N ALA A 189 -0.74 15.88 16.86
CA ALA A 189 -1.99 15.53 17.56
C ALA A 189 -3.20 15.43 16.62
N THR A 190 -3.07 15.78 15.34
CA THR A 190 -4.19 15.84 14.38
C THR A 190 -3.91 14.98 13.15
N PRO A 191 -3.94 13.64 13.29
CA PRO A 191 -3.84 12.76 12.13
C PRO A 191 -5.14 12.77 11.32
N ILE A 192 -5.00 12.67 10.00
CA ILE A 192 -6.08 12.61 9.04
C ILE A 192 -5.86 11.40 8.15
N ILE A 193 -6.88 10.59 7.97
CA ILE A 193 -6.85 9.45 7.06
C ILE A 193 -7.64 9.79 5.81
N ILE A 194 -7.03 9.60 4.65
CA ILE A 194 -7.64 9.81 3.34
C ILE A 194 -7.54 8.52 2.54
N ALA A 195 -8.63 8.07 1.94
CA ALA A 195 -8.62 6.97 0.98
C ALA A 195 -9.48 7.35 -0.23
N ALA A 196 -8.89 7.36 -1.39
CA ALA A 196 -9.56 7.72 -2.63
C ALA A 196 -9.29 6.67 -3.72
N TYR A 197 -10.33 6.36 -4.48
CA TYR A 197 -10.26 5.43 -5.61
C TYR A 197 -11.06 5.97 -6.78
N THR A 198 -10.52 5.80 -7.98
CA THR A 198 -11.21 6.08 -9.24
C THR A 198 -11.31 4.82 -10.08
N ARG A 199 -12.37 4.71 -10.89
CA ARG A 199 -12.56 3.59 -11.79
C ARG A 199 -13.38 4.01 -13.00
N GLY A 200 -13.00 3.46 -14.17
CA GLY A 200 -13.71 3.62 -15.43
C GLY A 200 -13.19 4.76 -16.30
N GLY A 201 -13.73 4.83 -17.51
CA GLY A 201 -13.25 5.76 -18.53
C GLY A 201 -11.88 5.36 -19.13
N SER A 202 -11.21 6.34 -19.69
CA SER A 202 -9.85 6.20 -20.24
C SER A 202 -8.99 7.40 -19.84
N PRO A 203 -8.81 7.65 -18.52
CA PRO A 203 -8.10 8.82 -18.07
C PRO A 203 -6.60 8.69 -18.37
N SER A 204 -5.98 9.80 -18.77
CA SER A 204 -4.53 9.90 -18.83
C SER A 204 -3.94 9.90 -17.40
N PRO A 205 -2.65 9.52 -17.23
CA PRO A 205 -1.98 9.62 -15.92
C PRO A 205 -2.09 11.02 -15.30
N ALA A 206 -1.94 12.08 -16.10
CA ALA A 206 -2.04 13.46 -15.64
C ALA A 206 -3.46 13.82 -15.14
N GLN A 207 -4.52 13.30 -15.77
CA GLN A 207 -5.89 13.48 -15.28
C GLN A 207 -6.10 12.79 -13.94
N ILE A 208 -5.58 11.57 -13.78
CA ILE A 208 -5.61 10.83 -12.50
C ILE A 208 -4.90 11.65 -11.42
N GLU A 209 -3.68 12.10 -11.66
CA GLU A 209 -2.90 12.91 -10.71
C GLU A 209 -3.63 14.20 -10.33
N THR A 210 -4.27 14.88 -11.31
CA THR A 210 -5.04 16.11 -11.06
C THR A 210 -6.23 15.84 -10.13
N VAL A 211 -6.97 14.76 -10.34
CA VAL A 211 -8.11 14.38 -9.48
C VAL A 211 -7.65 14.09 -8.05
N PHE A 212 -6.60 13.30 -7.88
CA PHE A 212 -6.11 12.98 -6.52
C PHE A 212 -5.53 14.21 -5.81
N ARG A 213 -4.81 15.07 -6.51
CA ARG A 213 -4.33 16.34 -5.96
C ARG A 213 -5.48 17.23 -5.50
N GLU A 214 -6.54 17.34 -6.29
CA GLU A 214 -7.73 18.11 -5.91
C GLU A 214 -8.42 17.54 -4.68
N ILE A 215 -8.52 16.19 -4.56
CA ILE A 215 -9.03 15.54 -3.36
C ILE A 215 -8.19 15.91 -2.14
N GLY A 216 -6.85 15.90 -2.27
CA GLY A 216 -5.94 16.33 -1.20
C GLY A 216 -6.18 17.78 -0.78
N ARG A 217 -6.32 18.70 -1.75
CA ARG A 217 -6.62 20.10 -1.50
C ARG A 217 -7.95 20.31 -0.78
N LEU A 218 -9.00 19.60 -1.19
CA LEU A 218 -10.31 19.65 -0.53
C LEU A 218 -10.27 19.09 0.89
N ALA A 219 -9.54 18.00 1.12
CA ALA A 219 -9.36 17.43 2.45
C ALA A 219 -8.63 18.41 3.39
N ALA A 220 -7.62 19.13 2.91
CA ALA A 220 -6.93 20.16 3.68
C ALA A 220 -7.84 21.37 3.98
N GLY A 221 -8.62 21.83 2.99
CA GLY A 221 -9.50 22.99 3.13
C GLY A 221 -10.73 22.77 4.03
N GLY A 222 -11.17 21.52 4.22
CA GLY A 222 -12.27 21.17 5.12
C GLY A 222 -11.89 21.17 6.60
N LEU A 223 -10.61 21.41 6.93
CA LEU A 223 -10.05 21.41 8.29
C LEU A 223 -9.53 22.80 8.71
N ALA A 224 -9.58 23.77 7.81
CA ALA A 224 -9.32 25.18 8.07
C ALA A 224 -10.62 25.91 8.41
#